data_dc35fb3969866d430caac1525882a309
#
_entry.id   dc35fb3969866d430caac1525882a309
#
_cell.length_a   1.000
_cell.length_b   1.000
_cell.length_c   1.000
_cell.angle_alpha   90.00
_cell.angle_beta   90.00
_cell.angle_gamma   90.00
#
_symmetry.space_group_name_H-M   'P 1'
#
loop_
_entity.id
_entity.type
_entity.pdbx_description
1 polymer ?
#
loop_
_entity_poly.entity_id
_entity_poly.type
_entity_poly.pdbx_seq_one_letter_code
_entity_poly.pdbx_strand_id
1 'polypeptide(L)'
;MSDELDTIVAADNDKYMIRCENLVKIYKTSDVEVVALQGLDLDVERGELMAIVGNSGSGKSTLLNMLGGLDKPSAGNLYVDGKDLLKFTDKDYMEYKRNTVGFVWQNNARNLVPYLTAVQNVELPMLLNGEHKRRQKALELLDRVGLLKRKNSRLDQMSGGEQQRVAIAIALANDPRLLLADEPTGSVDT
;
A
#
# COMPACT_ATOMS: atom_id res chain seq x y z
N MET A 1 8.95 11.36 34.77
CA MET A 1 7.52 11.34 34.36
C MET A 1 7.35 11.57 32.86
N SER A 2 8.04 12.52 32.19
CA SER A 2 8.06 12.64 30.72
C SER A 2 8.79 11.48 30.05
N ASP A 3 9.97 11.11 30.54
CA ASP A 3 10.79 10.03 29.97
C ASP A 3 10.16 8.64 30.11
N GLU A 4 9.39 8.38 31.15
CA GLU A 4 8.63 7.12 31.33
C GLU A 4 7.44 7.04 30.39
N LEU A 5 6.73 8.15 30.16
CA LEU A 5 5.64 8.23 29.18
C LEU A 5 6.18 8.05 27.75
N ASP A 6 7.29 8.68 27.40
CA ASP A 6 7.93 8.52 26.11
C ASP A 6 8.43 7.08 25.87
N THR A 7 8.90 6.41 26.92
CA THR A 7 9.35 5.01 26.87
C THR A 7 8.16 4.05 26.72
N ILE A 8 7.03 4.28 27.40
CA ILE A 8 5.82 3.49 27.29
C ILE A 8 5.20 3.65 25.89
N VAL A 9 5.13 4.88 25.38
CA VAL A 9 4.63 5.17 24.02
C VAL A 9 5.54 4.54 22.96
N ALA A 10 6.86 4.53 23.15
CA ALA A 10 7.81 3.90 22.24
C ALA A 10 7.68 2.38 22.23
N ALA A 11 7.52 1.74 23.40
CA ALA A 11 7.34 0.28 23.50
C ALA A 11 6.00 -0.19 22.90
N ASP A 12 4.96 0.62 23.00
CA ASP A 12 3.64 0.33 22.43
C ASP A 12 3.66 0.49 20.90
N ASN A 13 4.46 1.42 20.36
CA ASN A 13 4.62 1.61 18.92
C ASN A 13 5.38 0.47 18.22
N ASP A 14 6.19 -0.32 18.94
CA ASP A 14 6.88 -1.49 18.36
C ASP A 14 5.97 -2.70 18.16
N LYS A 15 4.88 -2.79 18.91
CA LYS A 15 3.89 -3.86 18.80
C LYS A 15 3.06 -3.74 17.53
N TYR A 16 2.64 -2.52 17.20
CA TYR A 16 1.72 -2.27 16.10
C TYR A 16 2.42 -1.94 14.79
N MET A 17 1.92 -2.49 13.69
CA MET A 17 2.30 -2.10 12.33
C MET A 17 1.59 -0.82 11.91
N ILE A 18 0.31 -0.68 12.28
CA ILE A 18 -0.52 0.50 12.05
C ILE A 18 -1.14 0.92 13.38
N ARG A 19 -1.15 2.22 13.64
CA ARG A 19 -1.91 2.83 14.73
C ARG A 19 -2.52 4.14 14.28
N CYS A 20 -3.84 4.22 14.33
CA CYS A 20 -4.62 5.41 14.05
C CYS A 20 -5.29 5.85 15.34
N GLU A 21 -5.17 7.14 15.68
CA GLU A 21 -5.78 7.73 16.87
C GLU A 21 -6.64 8.90 16.45
N ASN A 22 -7.95 8.80 16.66
CA ASN A 22 -8.95 9.82 16.34
C ASN A 22 -8.76 10.37 14.90
N LEU A 23 -8.51 9.48 13.93
CA LEU A 23 -8.15 9.86 12.57
C LEU A 23 -9.35 10.46 11.83
N VAL A 24 -9.19 11.67 11.33
CA VAL A 24 -10.24 12.42 10.63
C VAL A 24 -9.77 12.76 9.23
N LYS A 25 -10.65 12.59 8.23
CA LYS A 25 -10.41 13.05 6.87
C LYS A 25 -11.63 13.79 6.33
N ILE A 26 -11.42 15.05 5.95
CA ILE A 26 -12.41 15.92 5.32
C ILE A 26 -11.89 16.35 3.96
N TYR A 27 -12.67 16.08 2.92
CA TYR A 27 -12.43 16.64 1.59
C TYR A 27 -13.26 17.91 1.42
N LYS A 28 -12.58 18.98 1.02
CA LYS A 28 -13.22 20.28 0.78
C LYS A 28 -13.11 20.66 -0.68
N THR A 29 -14.24 20.94 -1.30
CA THR A 29 -14.34 21.62 -2.58
C THR A 29 -14.94 23.01 -2.36
N SER A 30 -15.05 23.85 -3.39
CA SER A 30 -15.63 25.20 -3.25
C SER A 30 -17.01 25.22 -2.60
N ASP A 31 -17.82 24.18 -2.81
CA ASP A 31 -19.25 24.18 -2.46
C ASP A 31 -19.67 23.02 -1.52
N VAL A 32 -18.80 22.04 -1.28
CA VAL A 32 -19.14 20.83 -0.52
C VAL A 32 -18.00 20.41 0.38
N GLU A 33 -18.32 20.08 1.63
CA GLU A 33 -17.45 19.36 2.55
C GLU A 33 -17.94 17.91 2.68
N VAL A 34 -17.04 16.95 2.45
CA VAL A 34 -17.33 15.54 2.63
C VAL A 34 -16.43 14.99 3.74
N VAL A 35 -17.04 14.58 4.84
CA VAL A 35 -16.32 13.90 5.93
C VAL A 35 -16.20 12.42 5.58
N ALA A 36 -15.01 12.01 5.18
CA ALA A 36 -14.73 10.64 4.77
C ALA A 36 -14.36 9.73 5.95
N LEU A 37 -13.70 10.27 6.99
CA LEU A 37 -13.42 9.58 8.24
C LEU A 37 -13.73 10.51 9.42
N GLN A 38 -14.35 9.95 10.48
CA GLN A 38 -14.86 10.70 11.64
C GLN A 38 -14.28 10.13 12.95
N GLY A 39 -12.96 10.37 13.20
CA GLY A 39 -12.35 9.92 14.46
C GLY A 39 -12.17 8.41 14.52
N LEU A 40 -11.50 7.85 13.50
CA LEU A 40 -11.19 6.43 13.46
C LEU A 40 -10.03 6.10 14.40
N ASP A 41 -10.27 5.15 15.32
CA ASP A 41 -9.23 4.48 16.08
C ASP A 41 -9.03 3.07 15.50
N LEU A 42 -7.77 2.70 15.22
CA LEU A 42 -7.42 1.42 14.63
C LEU A 42 -6.01 1.02 15.01
N ASP A 43 -5.87 -0.16 15.58
CA ASP A 43 -4.58 -0.80 15.83
C ASP A 43 -4.48 -2.10 15.02
N VAL A 44 -3.37 -2.28 14.31
CA VAL A 44 -3.05 -3.51 13.54
C VAL A 44 -1.68 -4.01 13.98
N GLU A 45 -1.61 -5.24 14.47
CA GLU A 45 -0.36 -5.82 14.94
C GLU A 45 0.58 -6.18 13.78
N ARG A 46 1.86 -6.35 14.08
CA ARG A 46 2.83 -6.81 13.08
C ARG A 46 2.53 -8.24 12.65
N GLY A 47 2.48 -8.46 11.34
CA GLY A 47 2.18 -9.78 10.76
C GLY A 47 0.70 -10.12 10.75
N GLU A 48 -0.18 -9.24 11.21
CA GLU A 48 -1.62 -9.44 11.18
C GLU A 48 -2.16 -9.35 9.75
N LEU A 49 -3.12 -10.21 9.42
CA LEU A 49 -3.95 -10.13 8.23
C LEU A 49 -5.31 -9.55 8.62
N MET A 50 -5.56 -8.31 8.25
CA MET A 50 -6.80 -7.60 8.54
C MET A 50 -7.63 -7.36 7.28
N ALA A 51 -8.94 -7.57 7.36
CA ALA A 51 -9.89 -7.20 6.34
C ALA A 51 -10.79 -6.05 6.80
N ILE A 52 -10.85 -4.97 6.02
CA ILE A 52 -11.73 -3.82 6.26
C ILE A 52 -12.97 -3.98 5.40
N VAL A 53 -14.12 -4.20 6.03
CA VAL A 53 -15.42 -4.42 5.36
C VAL A 53 -16.34 -3.22 5.61
N GLY A 54 -17.15 -2.89 4.62
CA GLY A 54 -18.12 -1.81 4.73
C GLY A 54 -18.73 -1.45 3.36
N ASN A 55 -19.81 -0.70 3.39
CA ASN A 55 -20.51 -0.25 2.19
C ASN A 55 -19.61 0.64 1.29
N SER A 56 -19.98 0.79 0.02
CA SER A 56 -19.36 1.77 -0.85
C SER A 56 -19.48 3.18 -0.23
N GLY A 57 -18.41 3.96 -0.29
CA GLY A 57 -18.36 5.30 0.30
C GLY A 57 -18.09 5.34 1.82
N SER A 58 -17.86 4.20 2.50
CA SER A 58 -17.58 4.17 3.95
C SER A 58 -16.15 4.61 4.34
N GLY A 59 -15.35 5.12 3.40
CA GLY A 59 -14.00 5.64 3.70
C GLY A 59 -12.86 4.62 3.60
N LYS A 60 -13.10 3.37 3.19
CA LYS A 60 -12.06 2.32 3.08
C LYS A 60 -10.88 2.75 2.20
N SER A 61 -11.15 3.14 0.96
CA SER A 61 -10.09 3.60 0.05
C SER A 61 -9.42 4.89 0.53
N THR A 62 -10.15 5.76 1.26
CA THR A 62 -9.58 6.94 1.91
C THR A 62 -8.56 6.55 2.97
N LEU A 63 -8.89 5.60 3.83
CA LEU A 63 -7.98 5.07 4.85
C LEU A 63 -6.74 4.43 4.17
N LEU A 64 -6.95 3.56 3.18
CA LEU A 64 -5.84 2.92 2.45
C LEU A 64 -4.92 3.96 1.77
N ASN A 65 -5.48 5.03 1.21
CA ASN A 65 -4.68 6.11 0.61
C ASN A 65 -3.81 6.84 1.66
N MET A 66 -4.33 7.09 2.85
CA MET A 66 -3.54 7.69 3.93
C MET A 66 -2.47 6.74 4.44
N LEU A 67 -2.80 5.46 4.66
CA LEU A 67 -1.84 4.42 5.03
C LEU A 67 -0.76 4.24 3.95
N GLY A 68 -1.12 4.37 2.67
CA GLY A 68 -0.17 4.32 1.54
C GLY A 68 0.67 5.58 1.36
N GLY A 69 0.48 6.62 2.17
CA GLY A 69 1.19 7.89 2.04
C GLY A 69 0.84 8.68 0.77
N LEU A 70 -0.38 8.50 0.25
CA LEU A 70 -0.89 9.14 -0.96
C LEU A 70 -1.79 10.34 -0.62
N ASP A 71 -2.30 10.35 0.60
CA ASP A 71 -3.12 11.44 1.15
C ASP A 71 -2.74 11.67 2.61
N LYS A 72 -3.08 12.84 3.15
CA LYS A 72 -2.80 13.21 4.54
C LYS A 72 -4.11 13.33 5.32
N PRO A 73 -4.15 12.92 6.60
CA PRO A 73 -5.31 13.15 7.44
C PRO A 73 -5.55 14.65 7.66
N SER A 74 -6.81 15.02 7.93
CA SER A 74 -7.19 16.38 8.29
C SER A 74 -6.95 16.66 9.78
N ALA A 75 -7.06 15.64 10.64
CA ALA A 75 -6.77 15.66 12.07
C ALA A 75 -6.54 14.25 12.61
N GLY A 76 -6.12 14.14 13.86
CA GLY A 76 -5.74 12.88 14.50
C GLY A 76 -4.31 12.50 14.24
N ASN A 77 -3.92 11.26 14.64
CA ASN A 77 -2.56 10.76 14.50
C ASN A 77 -2.56 9.49 13.63
N LEU A 78 -1.48 9.31 12.86
CA LEU A 78 -1.29 8.16 11.99
C LEU A 78 0.15 7.68 12.07
N TYR A 79 0.32 6.50 12.69
CA TYR A 79 1.62 5.85 12.81
C TYR A 79 1.65 4.57 11.98
N VAL A 80 2.71 4.38 11.22
CA VAL A 80 2.99 3.14 10.50
C VAL A 80 4.43 2.74 10.74
N ASP A 81 4.65 1.49 11.13
CA ASP A 81 5.96 0.95 11.45
C ASP A 81 6.71 1.80 12.50
N GLY A 82 5.98 2.28 13.51
CA GLY A 82 6.47 3.14 14.58
C GLY A 82 6.76 4.60 14.18
N LYS A 83 6.49 4.99 12.92
CA LYS A 83 6.78 6.33 12.39
C LYS A 83 5.50 7.17 12.26
N ASP A 84 5.55 8.40 12.74
CA ASP A 84 4.47 9.37 12.59
C ASP A 84 4.45 9.94 11.16
N LEU A 85 3.44 9.55 10.37
CA LEU A 85 3.33 9.97 8.97
C LEU A 85 3.05 11.47 8.81
N LEU A 86 2.48 12.13 9.84
CA LEU A 86 2.23 13.56 9.78
C LEU A 86 3.52 14.40 9.82
N LYS A 87 4.59 13.83 10.37
CA LYS A 87 5.91 14.47 10.48
C LYS A 87 6.81 14.21 9.26
N PHE A 88 6.35 13.41 8.30
CA PHE A 88 7.14 13.08 7.12
C PHE A 88 7.35 14.28 6.21
N THR A 89 8.60 14.45 5.76
CA THR A 89 8.95 15.28 4.62
C THR A 89 8.61 14.56 3.30
N ASP A 90 8.65 15.27 2.18
CA ASP A 90 8.45 14.64 0.86
C ASP A 90 9.46 13.52 0.58
N LYS A 91 10.69 13.66 1.09
CA LYS A 91 11.73 12.63 0.99
C LYS A 91 11.36 11.39 1.81
N ASP A 92 10.83 11.56 3.03
CA ASP A 92 10.40 10.46 3.87
C ASP A 92 9.22 9.72 3.24
N TYR A 93 8.25 10.44 2.64
CA TYR A 93 7.16 9.82 1.89
C TYR A 93 7.64 9.05 0.66
N MET A 94 8.67 9.53 -0.06
CA MET A 94 9.24 8.78 -1.19
C MET A 94 9.90 7.48 -0.72
N GLU A 95 10.67 7.52 0.35
CA GLU A 95 11.32 6.34 0.94
C GLU A 95 10.29 5.35 1.50
N TYR A 96 9.28 5.85 2.20
CA TYR A 96 8.18 5.08 2.73
C TYR A 96 7.44 4.29 1.63
N LYS A 97 7.05 4.95 0.55
CA LYS A 97 6.38 4.33 -0.60
C LYS A 97 7.26 3.32 -1.35
N ARG A 98 8.58 3.49 -1.32
CA ARG A 98 9.51 2.56 -1.98
C ARG A 98 9.80 1.31 -1.16
N ASN A 99 9.98 1.46 0.15
CA ASN A 99 10.59 0.45 1.00
C ASN A 99 9.65 -0.12 2.06
N THR A 100 8.56 0.59 2.41
CA THR A 100 7.68 0.16 3.49
C THR A 100 6.35 -0.37 3.00
N VAL A 101 5.78 0.22 1.93
CA VAL A 101 4.43 -0.10 1.47
C VAL A 101 4.43 -0.74 0.09
N GLY A 102 3.76 -1.87 -0.03
CA GLY A 102 3.27 -2.40 -1.30
C GLY A 102 1.78 -2.07 -1.45
N PHE A 103 1.36 -1.58 -2.61
CA PHE A 103 -0.04 -1.21 -2.83
C PHE A 103 -0.61 -1.95 -4.05
N VAL A 104 -1.71 -2.67 -3.86
CA VAL A 104 -2.51 -3.31 -4.91
C VAL A 104 -3.80 -2.51 -5.08
N TRP A 105 -3.95 -1.84 -6.22
CA TRP A 105 -5.11 -1.01 -6.52
C TRP A 105 -6.28 -1.84 -7.04
N GLN A 106 -7.51 -1.40 -6.77
CA GLN A 106 -8.72 -1.93 -7.39
C GLN A 106 -8.64 -1.86 -8.94
N ASN A 107 -8.14 -0.74 -9.46
CA ASN A 107 -7.88 -0.59 -10.88
C ASN A 107 -6.41 -0.94 -11.18
N ASN A 108 -6.18 -2.09 -11.79
CA ASN A 108 -4.85 -2.61 -12.15
C ASN A 108 -4.03 -1.62 -12.99
N ALA A 109 -4.67 -0.79 -13.81
CA ALA A 109 -3.99 0.21 -14.63
C ALA A 109 -3.12 1.19 -13.82
N ARG A 110 -3.37 1.34 -12.52
CA ARG A 110 -2.53 2.15 -11.62
C ARG A 110 -1.22 1.48 -11.22
N ASN A 111 -1.17 0.16 -11.25
CA ASN A 111 0.04 -0.61 -10.93
C ASN A 111 0.89 -0.91 -12.17
N LEU A 112 0.31 -0.85 -13.37
CA LEU A 112 0.88 -1.44 -14.57
C LEU A 112 1.27 -0.39 -15.60
N VAL A 113 2.45 -0.56 -16.20
CA VAL A 113 2.91 0.23 -17.33
C VAL A 113 2.59 -0.53 -18.62
N PRO A 114 1.65 -0.07 -19.47
CA PRO A 114 1.04 -0.88 -20.52
C PRO A 114 1.99 -1.34 -21.62
N TYR A 115 3.06 -0.61 -21.90
CA TYR A 115 4.04 -0.94 -22.94
C TYR A 115 5.18 -1.86 -22.46
N LEU A 116 5.24 -2.16 -21.16
CA LEU A 116 6.19 -3.10 -20.58
C LEU A 116 5.63 -4.52 -20.57
N THR A 117 6.51 -5.51 -20.62
CA THR A 117 6.15 -6.91 -20.38
C THR A 117 5.88 -7.17 -18.90
N ALA A 118 5.27 -8.30 -18.57
CA ALA A 118 4.99 -8.68 -17.18
C ALA A 118 6.23 -8.60 -16.30
N VAL A 119 7.36 -9.19 -16.75
CA VAL A 119 8.60 -9.18 -15.97
C VAL A 119 9.20 -7.78 -15.86
N GLN A 120 9.13 -6.95 -16.90
CA GLN A 120 9.61 -5.57 -16.86
C GLN A 120 8.79 -4.71 -15.89
N ASN A 121 7.49 -4.93 -15.81
CA ASN A 121 6.63 -4.28 -14.83
C ASN A 121 7.07 -4.61 -13.39
N VAL A 122 7.34 -5.89 -13.10
CA VAL A 122 7.80 -6.32 -11.76
C VAL A 122 9.22 -5.83 -11.47
N GLU A 123 10.09 -5.71 -12.49
CA GLU A 123 11.45 -5.17 -12.34
C GLU A 123 11.47 -3.65 -12.02
N LEU A 124 10.45 -2.91 -12.46
CA LEU A 124 10.45 -1.45 -12.42
C LEU A 124 10.63 -0.86 -11.01
N PRO A 125 9.88 -1.23 -9.98
CA PRO A 125 10.09 -0.70 -8.64
C PRO A 125 11.47 -1.03 -8.07
N MET A 126 12.00 -2.21 -8.36
CA MET A 126 13.35 -2.61 -7.94
C MET A 126 14.45 -1.84 -8.68
N LEU A 127 14.22 -1.54 -9.97
CA LEU A 127 15.12 -0.68 -10.76
C LEU A 127 15.20 0.73 -10.15
N LEU A 128 14.05 1.31 -9.79
CA LEU A 128 13.96 2.63 -9.16
C LEU A 128 14.60 2.65 -7.76
N ASN A 129 14.70 1.50 -7.12
CA ASN A 129 15.35 1.32 -5.82
C ASN A 129 16.84 0.95 -5.93
N GLY A 130 17.40 0.83 -7.15
CA GLY A 130 18.81 0.51 -7.39
C GLY A 130 19.18 -0.96 -7.22
N GLU A 131 18.19 -1.88 -7.21
CA GLU A 131 18.45 -3.32 -7.02
C GLU A 131 19.12 -3.94 -8.26
N HIS A 132 20.26 -4.60 -8.05
CA HIS A 132 21.02 -5.23 -9.13
C HIS A 132 20.48 -6.60 -9.56
N LYS A 133 19.92 -7.39 -8.63
CA LYS A 133 19.39 -8.74 -8.89
C LYS A 133 17.91 -8.74 -9.26
N ARG A 134 17.36 -7.61 -9.69
CA ARG A 134 15.94 -7.40 -9.97
C ARG A 134 15.33 -8.43 -10.92
N ARG A 135 16.08 -8.86 -11.95
CA ARG A 135 15.57 -9.83 -12.94
C ARG A 135 15.26 -11.18 -12.32
N GLN A 136 16.17 -11.69 -11.51
CA GLN A 136 15.98 -12.97 -10.83
C GLN A 136 14.78 -12.89 -9.88
N LYS A 137 14.71 -11.85 -9.04
CA LYS A 137 13.62 -11.64 -8.09
C LYS A 137 12.27 -11.47 -8.79
N ALA A 138 12.23 -10.75 -9.92
CA ALA A 138 11.01 -10.59 -10.71
C ALA A 138 10.49 -11.93 -11.26
N LEU A 139 11.40 -12.82 -11.73
CA LEU A 139 11.02 -14.14 -12.17
C LEU A 139 10.49 -15.02 -11.04
N GLU A 140 11.10 -14.98 -9.86
CA GLU A 140 10.64 -15.68 -8.67
C GLU A 140 9.25 -15.20 -8.22
N LEU A 141 9.00 -13.88 -8.24
CA LEU A 141 7.68 -13.32 -7.92
C LEU A 141 6.62 -13.73 -8.94
N LEU A 142 6.95 -13.70 -10.25
CA LEU A 142 6.03 -14.16 -11.29
C LEU A 142 5.75 -15.67 -11.19
N ASP A 143 6.71 -16.47 -10.75
CA ASP A 143 6.49 -17.89 -10.50
C ASP A 143 5.51 -18.10 -9.34
N ARG A 144 5.69 -17.38 -8.22
CA ARG A 144 4.80 -17.44 -7.06
C ARG A 144 3.35 -17.10 -7.38
N VAL A 145 3.11 -16.19 -8.34
CA VAL A 145 1.76 -15.84 -8.79
C VAL A 145 1.28 -16.67 -10.01
N GLY A 146 2.05 -17.71 -10.41
CA GLY A 146 1.69 -18.63 -11.49
C GLY A 146 1.83 -18.04 -12.91
N LEU A 147 2.66 -17.00 -13.09
CA LEU A 147 2.80 -16.27 -14.34
C LEU A 147 4.19 -16.39 -15.00
N LEU A 148 5.05 -17.31 -14.54
CA LEU A 148 6.41 -17.46 -15.09
C LEU A 148 6.40 -17.70 -16.61
N LYS A 149 5.45 -18.49 -17.12
CA LYS A 149 5.31 -18.75 -18.56
C LYS A 149 4.87 -17.51 -19.36
N ARG A 150 4.28 -16.53 -18.69
CA ARG A 150 3.76 -15.28 -19.27
C ARG A 150 4.71 -14.08 -19.08
N LYS A 151 5.91 -14.30 -18.55
CA LYS A 151 6.90 -13.26 -18.21
C LYS A 151 7.18 -12.23 -19.31
N ASN A 152 7.16 -12.66 -20.57
CA ASN A 152 7.43 -11.82 -21.74
C ASN A 152 6.14 -11.30 -22.42
N SER A 153 4.94 -11.66 -21.93
CA SER A 153 3.69 -11.16 -22.48
C SER A 153 3.53 -9.68 -22.12
N ARG A 154 2.97 -8.91 -23.04
CA ARG A 154 2.49 -7.54 -22.79
C ARG A 154 1.12 -7.61 -22.12
N LEU A 155 0.71 -6.51 -21.47
CA LEU A 155 -0.54 -6.46 -20.73
C LEU A 155 -1.78 -6.64 -21.61
N ASP A 156 -1.74 -6.15 -22.85
CA ASP A 156 -2.81 -6.34 -23.86
C ASP A 156 -3.03 -7.81 -24.26
N GLN A 157 -2.05 -8.66 -23.98
CA GLN A 157 -2.08 -10.11 -24.23
C GLN A 157 -2.49 -10.91 -22.99
N MET A 158 -2.85 -10.25 -21.89
CA MET A 158 -3.12 -10.86 -20.59
C MET A 158 -4.57 -10.60 -20.17
N SER A 159 -5.20 -11.61 -19.55
CA SER A 159 -6.51 -11.45 -18.94
C SER A 159 -6.48 -10.49 -17.74
N GLY A 160 -7.64 -9.96 -17.32
CA GLY A 160 -7.75 -9.10 -16.15
C GLY A 160 -7.18 -9.74 -14.88
N GLY A 161 -7.47 -11.03 -14.67
CA GLY A 161 -6.92 -11.80 -13.54
C GLY A 161 -5.40 -12.02 -13.64
N GLU A 162 -4.84 -12.21 -14.86
CA GLU A 162 -3.38 -12.27 -15.04
C GLU A 162 -2.74 -10.92 -14.74
N GLN A 163 -3.33 -9.81 -15.20
CA GLN A 163 -2.86 -8.46 -14.90
C GLN A 163 -2.91 -8.15 -13.39
N GLN A 164 -3.97 -8.59 -12.70
CA GLN A 164 -4.08 -8.48 -11.25
C GLN A 164 -2.95 -9.21 -10.54
N ARG A 165 -2.61 -10.43 -10.95
CA ARG A 165 -1.49 -11.17 -10.37
C ARG A 165 -0.15 -10.50 -10.65
N VAL A 166 0.04 -9.86 -11.82
CA VAL A 166 1.24 -9.02 -12.06
C VAL A 166 1.27 -7.84 -11.09
N ALA A 167 0.13 -7.16 -10.87
CA ALA A 167 0.03 -6.05 -9.91
C ALA A 167 0.40 -6.48 -8.47
N ILE A 168 -0.01 -7.67 -8.05
CA ILE A 168 0.40 -8.26 -6.77
C ILE A 168 1.92 -8.49 -6.73
N ALA A 169 2.51 -9.05 -7.79
CA ALA A 169 3.96 -9.26 -7.87
C ALA A 169 4.74 -7.92 -7.82
N ILE A 170 4.22 -6.86 -8.45
CA ILE A 170 4.79 -5.50 -8.38
C ILE A 170 4.75 -4.98 -6.95
N ALA A 171 3.62 -5.11 -6.27
CA ALA A 171 3.45 -4.63 -4.89
C ALA A 171 4.44 -5.31 -3.92
N LEU A 172 4.84 -6.54 -4.20
CA LEU A 172 5.80 -7.32 -3.40
C LEU A 172 7.27 -7.13 -3.80
N ALA A 173 7.55 -6.39 -4.89
CA ALA A 173 8.88 -6.36 -5.50
C ALA A 173 9.99 -5.82 -4.58
N ASN A 174 9.70 -4.85 -3.73
CA ASN A 174 10.66 -4.25 -2.80
C ASN A 174 10.58 -4.82 -1.36
N ASP A 175 10.00 -6.03 -1.17
CA ASP A 175 9.81 -6.68 0.14
C ASP A 175 9.13 -5.74 1.16
N PRO A 176 7.95 -5.20 0.86
CA PRO A 176 7.30 -4.23 1.72
C PRO A 176 6.97 -4.84 3.09
N ARG A 177 7.05 -4.01 4.13
CA ARG A 177 6.66 -4.38 5.50
C ARG A 177 5.15 -4.32 5.71
N LEU A 178 4.45 -3.53 4.88
CA LEU A 178 3.00 -3.37 4.87
C LEU A 178 2.48 -3.58 3.44
N LEU A 179 1.55 -4.51 3.26
CA LEU A 179 0.84 -4.70 2.00
C LEU A 179 -0.59 -4.17 2.15
N LEU A 180 -0.95 -3.20 1.34
CA LEU A 180 -2.28 -2.64 1.24
C LEU A 180 -2.96 -3.13 -0.05
N ALA A 181 -4.21 -3.55 0.04
CA ALA A 181 -4.96 -4.01 -1.12
C ALA A 181 -6.40 -3.44 -1.10
N ASP A 182 -6.75 -2.73 -2.16
CA ASP A 182 -8.09 -2.19 -2.36
C ASP A 182 -8.84 -3.10 -3.34
N GLU A 183 -9.78 -3.90 -2.83
CA GLU A 183 -10.58 -4.89 -3.58
C GLU A 183 -9.73 -5.80 -4.50
N PRO A 184 -8.72 -6.52 -3.99
CA PRO A 184 -7.74 -7.23 -4.82
C PRO A 184 -8.30 -8.38 -5.65
N THR A 185 -9.54 -8.79 -5.42
CA THR A 185 -10.23 -9.88 -6.12
C THR A 185 -11.31 -9.40 -7.09
N GLY A 186 -11.54 -8.10 -7.19
CA GLY A 186 -12.60 -7.52 -8.03
C GLY A 186 -12.47 -7.78 -9.54
N SER A 187 -11.30 -8.23 -10.00
CA SER A 187 -11.03 -8.58 -11.41
C SER A 187 -10.71 -10.06 -11.64
N VAL A 188 -10.88 -10.90 -10.61
CA VAL A 188 -10.63 -12.34 -10.72
C VAL A 188 -11.95 -13.00 -11.08
N ASP A 189 -12.09 -13.44 -12.35
CA ASP A 189 -13.19 -14.29 -12.76
C ASP A 189 -13.18 -15.57 -11.91
N THR A 190 -14.32 -15.88 -11.30
CA THR A 190 -14.57 -17.13 -10.58
C THR A 190 -14.67 -18.30 -11.54
#